data_697c633078cc84eefd245b5320301b77
#
_entry.id   697c633078cc84eefd245b5320301b77
#
_cell.length_a   1.000
_cell.length_b   1.000
_cell.length_c   1.000
_cell.angle_alpha   90.00
_cell.angle_beta   90.00
_cell.angle_gamma   90.00
#
_symmetry.space_group_name_H-M   'P 1'
#
loop_
_entity.id
_entity.type
_entity.pdbx_description
1 polymer ?
#
loop_
_entity_poly.entity_id
_entity_poly.type
_entity_poly.pdbx_seq_one_letter_code
_entity_poly.pdbx_strand_id
1 'polypeptide(L)'
;MNHSPFPIPDSPLFILIAGEASGDLLGAGLIKALRERFPEARFAGIGGPQMIAAGLDAWYPAEKLAVMGLVEVLRHLPELLRIRRDVRRRTMALRPDAFIGIDAPDFNLALERTLKCAGFRTIHYVSPSIWAWREKRATRIGQSADRVLCLFPMEPEIYARHGVD
;
A
#
# COMPACT_ATOMS: atom_id res chain seq x y z
N MET A 1 -24.95 -9.66 1.37
CA MET A 1 -24.12 -9.90 0.15
C MET A 1 -23.62 -8.54 -0.32
N ASN A 2 -22.37 -8.23 -0.03
CA ASN A 2 -21.77 -6.95 -0.40
C ASN A 2 -21.33 -7.03 -1.86
N HIS A 3 -22.16 -6.54 -2.76
CA HIS A 3 -21.77 -6.40 -4.17
C HIS A 3 -20.73 -5.26 -4.26
N SER A 4 -19.46 -5.62 -4.35
CA SER A 4 -18.45 -4.68 -4.82
C SER A 4 -18.89 -4.17 -6.19
N PRO A 5 -18.92 -2.85 -6.44
CA PRO A 5 -19.36 -2.30 -7.73
C PRO A 5 -18.41 -2.67 -8.89
N PHE A 6 -17.34 -3.39 -8.62
CA PHE A 6 -16.37 -3.84 -9.61
C PHE A 6 -16.17 -5.34 -9.48
N PRO A 7 -16.45 -6.14 -10.51
CA PRO A 7 -16.12 -7.56 -10.50
C PRO A 7 -14.60 -7.73 -10.36
N ILE A 8 -14.18 -8.56 -9.41
CA ILE A 8 -12.79 -8.97 -9.29
C ILE A 8 -12.65 -10.21 -10.19
N PRO A 9 -11.70 -10.22 -11.12
CA PRO A 9 -11.49 -11.37 -12.01
C PRO A 9 -11.01 -12.60 -11.21
N ASP A 10 -11.13 -13.80 -11.79
CA ASP A 10 -10.68 -15.05 -11.14
C ASP A 10 -9.16 -15.06 -10.90
N SER A 11 -8.41 -14.31 -11.71
CA SER A 11 -6.95 -14.18 -11.59
C SER A 11 -6.53 -12.70 -11.37
N PRO A 12 -6.85 -12.10 -10.21
CA PRO A 12 -6.54 -10.70 -9.96
C PRO A 12 -5.05 -10.45 -9.79
N LEU A 13 -4.61 -9.26 -10.20
CA LEU A 13 -3.26 -8.76 -9.96
C LEU A 13 -3.28 -7.70 -8.85
N PHE A 14 -2.49 -7.92 -7.83
CA PHE A 14 -2.28 -6.97 -6.73
C PHE A 14 -0.86 -6.45 -6.74
N ILE A 15 -0.70 -5.13 -6.65
CA ILE A 15 0.61 -4.52 -6.42
C ILE A 15 0.70 -4.13 -4.95
N LEU A 16 1.73 -4.64 -4.26
CA LEU A 16 1.95 -4.40 -2.83
C LEU A 16 3.31 -3.72 -2.62
N ILE A 17 3.33 -2.71 -1.75
CA ILE A 17 4.55 -1.98 -1.42
C ILE A 17 4.72 -1.93 0.09
N ALA A 18 5.76 -2.60 0.60
CA ALA A 18 6.18 -2.58 1.99
C ALA A 18 7.66 -2.16 2.09
N GLY A 19 7.97 -1.25 3.00
CA GLY A 19 9.32 -0.67 3.15
C GLY A 19 10.09 -1.10 4.39
N GLU A 20 9.46 -1.82 5.32
CA GLU A 20 10.05 -2.21 6.60
C GLU A 20 9.70 -3.66 6.96
N ALA A 21 10.42 -4.23 7.92
CA ALA A 21 10.21 -5.62 8.36
C ALA A 21 8.79 -5.87 8.90
N SER A 22 8.21 -4.87 9.59
CA SER A 22 6.81 -4.93 10.06
C SER A 22 5.83 -4.99 8.91
N GLY A 23 6.04 -4.16 7.89
CA GLY A 23 5.23 -4.15 6.66
C GLY A 23 5.40 -5.44 5.85
N ASP A 24 6.59 -6.01 5.81
CA ASP A 24 6.87 -7.30 5.15
C ASP A 24 6.09 -8.45 5.81
N LEU A 25 6.07 -8.49 7.14
CA LEU A 25 5.29 -9.49 7.89
C LEU A 25 3.78 -9.37 7.61
N LEU A 26 3.25 -8.16 7.69
CA LEU A 26 1.84 -7.88 7.42
C LEU A 26 1.46 -8.16 5.98
N GLY A 27 2.32 -7.78 5.04
CA GLY A 27 2.14 -8.04 3.61
C GLY A 27 2.14 -9.52 3.27
N ALA A 28 3.02 -10.30 3.90
CA ALA A 28 3.03 -11.75 3.74
C ALA A 28 1.72 -12.39 4.24
N GLY A 29 1.20 -11.94 5.38
CA GLY A 29 -0.11 -12.37 5.89
C GLY A 29 -1.25 -12.02 4.93
N LEU A 30 -1.24 -10.80 4.39
CA LEU A 30 -2.24 -10.35 3.42
C LEU A 30 -2.19 -11.16 2.12
N ILE A 31 -1.00 -11.45 1.59
CA ILE A 31 -0.84 -12.29 0.38
C ILE A 31 -1.44 -13.68 0.61
N LYS A 32 -1.17 -14.31 1.76
CA LYS A 32 -1.73 -15.62 2.10
C LYS A 32 -3.26 -15.58 2.14
N ALA A 33 -3.84 -14.61 2.85
CA ALA A 33 -5.29 -14.45 2.95
C ALA A 33 -5.96 -14.16 1.60
N LEU A 34 -5.34 -13.33 0.76
CA LEU A 34 -5.84 -13.06 -0.59
C LEU A 34 -5.77 -14.31 -1.48
N ARG A 35 -4.74 -15.13 -1.35
CA ARG A 35 -4.59 -16.37 -2.10
C ARG A 35 -5.61 -17.43 -1.70
N GLU A 36 -6.00 -17.50 -0.43
CA GLU A 36 -7.11 -18.36 0.00
C GLU A 36 -8.43 -17.98 -0.68
N ARG A 37 -8.65 -16.69 -0.90
CA ARG A 37 -9.85 -16.17 -1.56
C ARG A 37 -9.77 -16.20 -3.08
N PHE A 38 -8.58 -15.98 -3.62
CA PHE A 38 -8.27 -15.93 -5.05
C PHE A 38 -7.04 -16.79 -5.35
N PRO A 39 -7.18 -18.11 -5.53
CA PRO A 39 -6.05 -19.02 -5.70
C PRO A 39 -5.10 -18.64 -6.85
N GLU A 40 -5.66 -18.09 -7.94
CA GLU A 40 -4.91 -17.66 -9.13
C GLU A 40 -4.40 -16.21 -9.05
N ALA A 41 -4.53 -15.56 -7.89
CA ALA A 41 -4.05 -14.18 -7.72
C ALA A 41 -2.53 -14.06 -7.90
N ARG A 42 -2.14 -13.00 -8.57
CA ARG A 42 -0.73 -12.62 -8.77
C ARG A 42 -0.39 -11.41 -7.92
N PHE A 43 0.83 -11.41 -7.39
CA PHE A 43 1.32 -10.38 -6.48
C PHE A 43 2.67 -9.89 -6.98
N ALA A 44 2.83 -8.58 -7.11
CA ALA A 44 4.10 -7.96 -7.51
C ALA A 44 4.32 -6.64 -6.75
N GLY A 45 5.55 -6.14 -6.69
CA GLY A 45 5.84 -4.86 -6.07
C GLY A 45 7.13 -4.80 -5.28
N ILE A 46 7.09 -4.23 -4.07
CA ILE A 46 8.24 -4.11 -3.16
C ILE A 46 7.89 -4.81 -1.86
N GLY A 47 8.76 -5.71 -1.43
CA GLY A 47 8.61 -6.42 -0.18
C GLY A 47 9.90 -7.11 0.23
N GLY A 48 9.91 -7.62 1.45
CA GLY A 48 11.03 -8.34 2.03
C GLY A 48 10.91 -9.86 1.85
N PRO A 49 11.76 -10.61 2.56
CA PRO A 49 11.84 -12.07 2.41
C PRO A 49 10.52 -12.79 2.70
N GLN A 50 9.70 -12.30 3.62
CA GLN A 50 8.44 -12.94 3.99
C GLN A 50 7.37 -12.80 2.91
N MET A 51 7.23 -11.62 2.30
CA MET A 51 6.34 -11.41 1.16
C MET A 51 6.80 -12.21 -0.06
N ILE A 52 8.12 -12.26 -0.32
CA ILE A 52 8.68 -13.07 -1.41
C ILE A 52 8.37 -14.56 -1.18
N ALA A 53 8.58 -15.07 0.03
CA ALA A 53 8.23 -16.45 0.39
C ALA A 53 6.73 -16.73 0.27
N ALA A 54 5.88 -15.73 0.49
CA ALA A 54 4.43 -15.83 0.29
C ALA A 54 4.01 -15.74 -1.20
N GLY A 55 4.94 -15.41 -2.12
CA GLY A 55 4.72 -15.41 -3.57
C GLY A 55 4.65 -14.01 -4.21
N LEU A 56 5.27 -13.01 -3.60
CA LEU A 56 5.47 -11.70 -4.22
C LEU A 56 6.57 -11.77 -5.29
N ASP A 57 6.28 -11.28 -6.49
CA ASP A 57 7.29 -10.94 -7.50
C ASP A 57 7.89 -9.57 -7.15
N ALA A 58 9.06 -9.58 -6.50
CA ALA A 58 9.68 -8.38 -5.97
C ALA A 58 10.45 -7.63 -7.05
N TRP A 59 10.03 -6.38 -7.32
CA TRP A 59 10.74 -5.47 -8.23
C TRP A 59 11.96 -4.81 -7.58
N TYR A 60 11.86 -4.56 -6.29
CA TYR A 60 12.92 -4.00 -5.45
C TYR A 60 12.87 -4.63 -4.05
N PRO A 61 14.02 -4.79 -3.39
CA PRO A 61 14.04 -5.22 -2.00
C PRO A 61 13.50 -4.12 -1.07
N ALA A 62 12.80 -4.52 0.01
CA ALA A 62 12.19 -3.60 0.97
C ALA A 62 13.20 -2.63 1.60
N GLU A 63 14.44 -3.07 1.79
CA GLU A 63 15.53 -2.28 2.38
C GLU A 63 15.82 -0.97 1.61
N LYS A 64 15.45 -0.92 0.33
CA LYS A 64 15.58 0.32 -0.46
C LYS A 64 14.65 1.44 0.01
N LEU A 65 13.58 1.11 0.71
CA LEU A 65 12.63 2.06 1.28
C LEU A 65 12.89 2.34 2.77
N ALA A 66 13.60 1.43 3.45
CA ALA A 66 13.95 1.51 4.87
C ALA A 66 15.10 2.50 5.11
N VAL A 67 14.86 3.81 4.89
CA VAL A 67 15.86 4.85 5.13
C VAL A 67 15.60 5.47 6.50
N MET A 68 16.52 5.27 7.44
CA MET A 68 16.46 5.84 8.77
C MET A 68 17.27 7.15 8.88
N GLY A 69 16.63 8.17 9.44
CA GLY A 69 17.28 9.45 9.75
C GLY A 69 17.18 10.51 8.65
N LEU A 70 17.07 11.79 9.07
CA LEU A 70 16.82 12.92 8.18
C LEU A 70 17.95 13.14 7.15
N VAL A 71 19.19 12.95 7.55
CA VAL A 71 20.36 13.13 6.67
C VAL A 71 20.46 12.02 5.64
N GLU A 72 20.14 10.79 6.03
CA GLU A 72 20.09 9.64 5.12
C GLU A 72 18.95 9.76 4.11
N VAL A 73 17.77 10.21 4.57
CA VAL A 73 16.62 10.47 3.68
C VAL A 73 17.01 11.47 2.58
N LEU A 74 17.67 12.57 2.93
CA LEU A 74 18.11 13.58 1.94
C LEU A 74 19.13 13.02 0.94
N ARG A 75 20.04 12.16 1.38
CA ARG A 75 21.06 11.54 0.53
C ARG A 75 20.43 10.52 -0.43
N HIS A 76 19.43 9.77 0.00
CA HIS A 76 18.75 8.72 -0.79
C HIS A 76 17.50 9.21 -1.52
N LEU A 77 17.08 10.47 -1.33
CA LEU A 77 15.88 11.03 -1.95
C LEU A 77 15.83 10.86 -3.49
N PRO A 78 16.91 11.08 -4.26
CA PRO A 78 16.89 10.86 -5.70
C PRO A 78 16.61 9.40 -6.07
N GLU A 79 17.15 8.43 -5.32
CA GLU A 79 16.89 7.00 -5.53
C GLU A 79 15.44 6.66 -5.21
N LEU A 80 14.91 7.13 -4.07
CA LEU A 80 13.52 6.93 -3.68
C LEU A 80 12.53 7.50 -4.71
N LEU A 81 12.81 8.69 -5.24
CA LEU A 81 11.99 9.30 -6.28
C LEU A 81 12.05 8.51 -7.60
N ARG A 82 13.22 7.96 -7.93
CA ARG A 82 13.40 7.09 -9.11
C ARG A 82 12.62 5.80 -8.96
N ILE A 83 12.72 5.13 -7.81
CA ILE A 83 11.96 3.91 -7.49
C ILE A 83 10.47 4.20 -7.56
N ARG A 84 9.99 5.27 -6.93
CA ARG A 84 8.57 5.66 -6.95
C ARG A 84 8.06 5.90 -8.37
N ARG A 85 8.85 6.56 -9.22
CA ARG A 85 8.50 6.79 -10.64
C ARG A 85 8.43 5.48 -11.41
N ASP A 86 9.36 4.57 -11.20
CA ASP A 86 9.38 3.27 -11.85
C ASP A 86 8.21 2.39 -11.41
N VAL A 87 7.93 2.31 -10.11
CA VAL A 87 6.76 1.59 -9.57
C VAL A 87 5.47 2.14 -10.17
N ARG A 88 5.30 3.46 -10.21
CA ARG A 88 4.14 4.09 -10.85
C ARG A 88 4.01 3.66 -12.32
N ARG A 89 5.09 3.73 -13.09
CA ARG A 89 5.11 3.35 -14.51
C ARG A 89 4.70 1.89 -14.71
N ARG A 90 5.28 0.97 -13.92
CA ARG A 90 4.94 -0.46 -13.97
C ARG A 90 3.49 -0.72 -13.60
N THR A 91 3.01 -0.11 -12.51
CA THR A 91 1.62 -0.23 -12.07
C THR A 91 0.65 0.24 -13.15
N MET A 92 0.90 1.40 -13.76
CA MET A 92 0.08 1.92 -14.85
C MET A 92 0.07 1.00 -16.09
N ALA A 93 1.21 0.40 -16.42
CA ALA A 93 1.31 -0.54 -17.55
C ALA A 93 0.62 -1.88 -17.28
N LEU A 94 0.74 -2.41 -16.08
CA LEU A 94 0.18 -3.70 -15.68
C LEU A 94 -1.32 -3.64 -15.38
N ARG A 95 -1.87 -2.45 -15.05
CA ARG A 95 -3.29 -2.22 -14.71
C ARG A 95 -3.82 -3.21 -13.66
N PRO A 96 -3.24 -3.22 -12.45
CA PRO A 96 -3.67 -4.14 -11.41
C PRO A 96 -5.11 -3.88 -10.96
N ASP A 97 -5.73 -4.87 -10.34
CA ASP A 97 -7.06 -4.78 -9.74
C ASP A 97 -7.05 -3.95 -8.45
N ALA A 98 -5.93 -3.94 -7.73
CA ALA A 98 -5.68 -2.99 -6.64
C ALA A 98 -4.19 -2.73 -6.43
N PHE A 99 -3.90 -1.53 -5.95
CA PHE A 99 -2.61 -1.11 -5.41
C PHE A 99 -2.73 -1.00 -3.88
N ILE A 100 -1.81 -1.62 -3.15
CA ILE A 100 -1.85 -1.70 -1.69
C ILE A 100 -0.52 -1.20 -1.13
N GLY A 101 -0.52 -0.01 -0.55
CA GLY A 101 0.61 0.49 0.22
C GLY A 101 0.53 -0.01 1.66
N ILE A 102 1.59 -0.64 2.14
CA ILE A 102 1.66 -1.20 3.49
C ILE A 102 2.63 -0.36 4.30
N ASP A 103 2.10 0.35 5.31
CA ASP A 103 2.90 1.28 6.12
C ASP A 103 3.69 2.28 5.25
N ALA A 104 4.88 2.73 5.67
CA ALA A 104 5.74 3.65 4.91
C ALA A 104 4.98 4.83 4.27
N PRO A 105 4.22 5.64 5.04
CA PRO A 105 3.28 6.62 4.51
C PRO A 105 3.94 7.69 3.64
N ASP A 106 5.19 8.05 3.93
CA ASP A 106 5.92 9.06 3.15
C ASP A 106 6.22 8.62 1.72
N PHE A 107 6.39 7.31 1.51
CA PHE A 107 6.54 6.74 0.18
C PHE A 107 5.19 6.42 -0.46
N ASN A 108 4.32 5.71 0.25
CA ASN A 108 3.10 5.13 -0.28
C ASN A 108 2.01 6.16 -0.57
N LEU A 109 1.69 7.08 0.35
CA LEU A 109 0.56 8.01 0.19
C LEU A 109 0.67 8.90 -1.06
N ALA A 110 1.88 9.36 -1.41
CA ALA A 110 2.06 10.16 -2.62
C ALA A 110 1.84 9.33 -3.90
N LEU A 111 2.25 8.07 -3.88
CA LEU A 111 2.07 7.14 -4.99
C LEU A 111 0.60 6.73 -5.13
N GLU A 112 -0.04 6.35 -4.03
CA GLU A 112 -1.47 6.03 -3.95
C GLU A 112 -2.32 7.17 -4.51
N ARG A 113 -2.08 8.41 -4.06
CA ARG A 113 -2.80 9.60 -4.58
C ARG A 113 -2.69 9.73 -6.09
N THR A 114 -1.50 9.55 -6.63
CA THR A 114 -1.27 9.64 -8.07
C THR A 114 -2.02 8.54 -8.83
N LEU A 115 -2.00 7.32 -8.31
CA LEU A 115 -2.68 6.17 -8.91
C LEU A 115 -4.20 6.30 -8.77
N LYS A 116 -4.70 6.74 -7.62
CA LYS A 116 -6.13 7.04 -7.40
C LYS A 116 -6.64 8.07 -8.41
N CYS A 117 -5.92 9.18 -8.60
CA CYS A 117 -6.27 10.18 -9.61
C CYS A 117 -6.25 9.63 -11.05
N ALA A 118 -5.49 8.58 -11.30
CA ALA A 118 -5.45 7.87 -12.58
C ALA A 118 -6.52 6.75 -12.70
N GLY A 119 -7.42 6.62 -11.72
CA GLY A 119 -8.53 5.68 -11.74
C GLY A 119 -8.20 4.27 -11.22
N PHE A 120 -7.06 4.08 -10.56
CA PHE A 120 -6.72 2.81 -9.93
C PHE A 120 -7.34 2.74 -8.54
N ARG A 121 -7.75 1.52 -8.13
CA ARG A 121 -8.16 1.24 -6.76
C ARG A 121 -6.94 1.23 -5.86
N THR A 122 -6.96 2.07 -4.81
CA THR A 122 -5.85 2.23 -3.88
C THR A 122 -6.27 1.93 -2.45
N ILE A 123 -5.45 1.16 -1.76
CA ILE A 123 -5.68 0.73 -0.38
C ILE A 123 -4.42 1.07 0.42
N HIS A 124 -4.60 1.74 1.55
CA HIS A 124 -3.51 1.94 2.52
C HIS A 124 -3.70 0.99 3.69
N TYR A 125 -2.76 0.10 3.91
CA TYR A 125 -2.78 -0.86 5.02
C TYR A 125 -1.80 -0.41 6.10
N VAL A 126 -2.24 -0.37 7.32
CA VAL A 126 -1.65 0.25 8.51
C VAL A 126 -1.85 1.77 8.51
N SER A 127 -2.87 2.19 9.25
CA SER A 127 -3.13 3.62 9.47
C SER A 127 -1.90 4.33 10.02
N PRO A 128 -1.42 5.41 9.39
CA PRO A 128 -0.48 6.30 10.06
C PRO A 128 -1.10 6.85 11.33
N SER A 129 -0.31 7.02 12.38
CA SER A 129 -0.81 7.51 13.68
C SER A 129 -1.61 8.80 13.55
N ILE A 130 -2.94 8.69 13.53
CA ILE A 130 -3.90 9.79 13.41
C ILE A 130 -4.62 10.11 14.72
N TRP A 131 -4.45 9.27 15.73
CA TRP A 131 -5.05 9.44 17.04
C TRP A 131 -4.42 10.61 17.82
N ALA A 132 -5.10 11.07 18.85
CA ALA A 132 -4.78 12.22 19.68
C ALA A 132 -4.99 13.57 18.96
N TRP A 133 -3.97 14.20 18.44
CA TRP A 133 -3.96 15.58 17.93
C TRP A 133 -3.75 15.71 16.40
N ARG A 134 -3.75 14.58 15.69
CA ARG A 134 -3.45 14.55 14.25
C ARG A 134 -4.62 14.10 13.37
N GLU A 135 -5.85 14.17 13.86
CA GLU A 135 -7.06 13.73 13.13
C GLU A 135 -7.20 14.37 11.73
N LYS A 136 -6.77 15.63 11.56
CA LYS A 136 -6.78 16.29 10.24
C LYS A 136 -5.96 15.56 9.16
N ARG A 137 -5.07 14.64 9.56
CA ARG A 137 -4.37 13.77 8.62
C ARG A 137 -5.30 12.75 7.96
N ALA A 138 -6.39 12.34 8.62
CA ALA A 138 -7.35 11.39 8.07
C ALA A 138 -7.90 11.86 6.72
N THR A 139 -8.32 13.11 6.61
CA THR A 139 -8.79 13.69 5.33
C THR A 139 -7.73 13.61 4.24
N ARG A 140 -6.46 13.91 4.57
CA ARG A 140 -5.35 13.83 3.61
C ARG A 140 -5.07 12.39 3.17
N ILE A 141 -5.19 11.43 4.07
CA ILE A 141 -5.05 10.01 3.77
C ILE A 141 -6.17 9.55 2.84
N GLY A 142 -7.42 9.94 3.10
CA GLY A 142 -8.57 9.67 2.24
C GLY A 142 -8.46 10.26 0.83
N GLN A 143 -7.70 11.36 0.68
CA GLN A 143 -7.35 11.88 -0.66
C GLN A 143 -6.36 10.98 -1.40
N SER A 144 -5.59 10.16 -0.68
CA SER A 144 -4.55 9.30 -1.24
C SER A 144 -5.03 7.88 -1.48
N ALA A 145 -5.82 7.32 -0.58
CA ALA A 145 -6.34 5.96 -0.69
C ALA A 145 -7.89 5.96 -0.77
N ASP A 146 -8.44 4.95 -1.43
CA ASP A 146 -9.89 4.71 -1.47
C ASP A 146 -10.36 4.02 -0.18
N ARG A 147 -9.49 3.23 0.42
CA ARG A 147 -9.75 2.51 1.68
C ARG A 147 -8.52 2.46 2.56
N VAL A 148 -8.74 2.54 3.88
CA VAL A 148 -7.69 2.40 4.88
C VAL A 148 -7.98 1.17 5.74
N LEU A 149 -7.04 0.23 5.79
CA LEU A 149 -7.11 -0.93 6.66
C LEU A 149 -6.37 -0.62 7.96
N CYS A 150 -7.13 -0.52 9.04
CA CYS A 150 -6.65 -0.13 10.36
C CYS A 150 -6.22 -1.35 11.18
N LEU A 151 -5.20 -1.19 12.02
CA LEU A 151 -4.78 -2.21 12.97
C LEU A 151 -5.48 -2.07 14.33
N PHE A 152 -5.88 -0.85 14.70
CA PHE A 152 -6.48 -0.57 16.01
C PHE A 152 -7.98 -0.29 15.91
N PRO A 153 -8.79 -0.84 16.81
CA PRO A 153 -10.25 -0.75 16.72
C PRO A 153 -10.81 0.68 16.84
N MET A 154 -10.04 1.64 17.38
CA MET A 154 -10.45 3.05 17.48
C MET A 154 -10.24 3.86 16.22
N GLU A 155 -9.40 3.41 15.29
CA GLU A 155 -9.03 4.17 14.09
C GLU A 155 -10.15 4.27 13.06
N PRO A 156 -10.93 3.21 12.76
CA PRO A 156 -12.02 3.29 11.78
C PRO A 156 -13.03 4.39 12.09
N GLU A 157 -13.36 4.61 13.37
CA GLU A 157 -14.29 5.67 13.77
C GLU A 157 -13.75 7.07 13.44
N ILE A 158 -12.44 7.28 13.60
CA ILE A 158 -11.79 8.55 13.24
C ILE A 158 -11.88 8.76 11.72
N TYR A 159 -11.58 7.74 10.92
CA TYR A 159 -11.70 7.83 9.46
C TYR A 159 -13.13 8.08 9.00
N ALA A 160 -14.11 7.37 9.57
CA ALA A 160 -15.52 7.55 9.25
C ALA A 160 -16.01 8.99 9.52
N ARG A 161 -15.57 9.62 10.62
CA ARG A 161 -15.87 11.04 10.91
C ARG A 161 -15.33 12.01 9.85
N HIS A 162 -14.30 11.60 9.12
CA HIS A 162 -13.70 12.39 8.04
C HIS A 162 -14.12 11.91 6.64
N GLY A 163 -15.12 11.04 6.54
CA GLY A 163 -15.64 10.53 5.27
C GLY A 163 -14.66 9.64 4.48
N VAL A 164 -13.81 8.92 5.20
CA VAL A 164 -12.82 7.97 4.63
C VAL A 164 -13.24 6.55 4.99
N ASP A 165 -13.26 5.64 4.01
CA ASP A 165 -13.64 4.23 4.15
C ASP A 165 -12.44 3.33 4.52
#